data_c23df97d53da471c1d227e11cc67b7c5
#
_entry.id   c23df97d53da471c1d227e11cc67b7c5
#
_cell.length_a   1.000
_cell.length_b   1.000
_cell.length_c   1.000
_cell.angle_alpha   90.00
_cell.angle_beta   90.00
_cell.angle_gamma   90.00
#
_symmetry.space_group_name_H-M   'P 1'
#
loop_
_entity.id
_entity.type
_entity.pdbx_description
1 polymer ?
#
loop_
_entity_poly.entity_id
_entity_poly.type
_entity_poly.pdbx_seq_one_letter_code
_entity_poly.pdbx_strand_id
1 'polypeptide(L)'
;LMRSSAASDVYKRQMSDEDVAKYKEKENALLRRRDEISKEIFEQKNRLVELNNRMSIVAVQRERAFQAVKENTQNKNVYELSSGLTAMMEALLSHKSEKIKNGLENLIVRNLRRIYRKDNLITHIEIDENFKFNLYQDATYTAVELSNLMRNVGKNNFYITIGQKGLDQLFLKYDVNTIADLEKILQIKENDSCDLYKNIDLSRLSKGERQIFILALYWAIIILSNQNIPFVIDTPYARIDANHRKEISEKFFPNISKQVIILSTDEEINEEYYGIIKPYIAKEYLLINDENQNKTTIENRYFFEG
;
A
#
# COMPACT_ATOMS: atom_id res chain seq x y z
N LEU A 1 24.27 -46.50 26.21
CA LEU A 1 23.53 -45.39 26.85
C LEU A 1 24.43 -44.28 27.39
N MET A 2 25.51 -43.89 26.63
CA MET A 2 26.40 -42.78 27.01
C MET A 2 26.92 -42.01 25.78
N ARG A 3 26.03 -41.61 24.88
CA ARG A 3 26.38 -40.74 23.72
C ARG A 3 25.36 -39.65 23.42
N SER A 4 24.35 -39.46 24.24
CA SER A 4 23.31 -38.43 24.02
C SER A 4 23.47 -37.20 24.93
N SER A 5 24.35 -37.26 25.97
CA SER A 5 24.55 -36.14 26.90
C SER A 5 25.55 -35.08 26.38
N ALA A 6 26.56 -35.50 25.61
CA ALA A 6 27.60 -34.59 25.14
C ALA A 6 27.16 -33.62 24.02
N ALA A 7 26.18 -34.01 23.19
CA ALA A 7 25.67 -33.16 22.14
C ALA A 7 24.71 -32.06 22.62
N SER A 8 24.02 -32.31 23.74
CA SER A 8 23.15 -31.32 24.37
C SER A 8 23.92 -30.22 25.14
N ASP A 9 25.09 -30.59 25.67
CA ASP A 9 25.93 -29.62 26.43
C ASP A 9 26.79 -28.74 25.49
N VAL A 10 27.09 -29.16 24.26
CA VAL A 10 27.81 -28.35 23.29
C VAL A 10 26.91 -27.24 22.73
N TYR A 11 25.64 -27.48 22.61
CA TYR A 11 24.68 -26.45 22.11
C TYR A 11 24.30 -25.40 23.19
N LYS A 12 24.54 -25.70 24.44
CA LYS A 12 24.33 -24.77 25.58
C LYS A 12 25.52 -23.88 25.92
N ARG A 13 26.69 -24.07 25.23
CA ARG A 13 27.93 -23.37 25.55
C ARG A 13 28.37 -22.30 24.59
N GLN A 14 27.50 -21.74 23.75
CA GLN A 14 27.94 -20.78 22.73
C GLN A 14 27.34 -19.37 22.82
N MET A 15 26.79 -19.00 23.94
CA MET A 15 26.67 -17.56 24.24
C MET A 15 27.47 -17.28 25.48
N SER A 16 28.50 -16.43 25.39
CA SER A 16 29.24 -15.96 26.56
C SER A 16 28.30 -15.12 27.43
N ASP A 17 28.50 -15.13 28.75
CA ASP A 17 27.73 -14.29 29.68
C ASP A 17 27.74 -12.81 29.25
N GLU A 18 28.78 -12.38 28.53
CA GLU A 18 28.90 -11.04 27.90
C GLU A 18 27.95 -10.82 26.73
N ASP A 19 27.74 -11.85 25.91
CA ASP A 19 26.78 -11.75 24.81
C ASP A 19 25.35 -11.72 25.30
N VAL A 20 25.02 -12.53 26.29
CA VAL A 20 23.73 -12.50 26.99
C VAL A 20 23.49 -11.13 27.63
N ALA A 21 24.49 -10.54 28.26
CA ALA A 21 24.42 -9.21 28.85
C ALA A 21 24.15 -8.13 27.77
N LYS A 22 24.87 -8.18 26.64
CA LYS A 22 24.65 -7.26 25.48
C LYS A 22 23.27 -7.40 24.86
N TYR A 23 22.76 -8.63 24.72
CA TYR A 23 21.39 -8.84 24.21
C TYR A 23 20.35 -8.32 25.19
N LYS A 24 20.55 -8.51 26.47
CA LYS A 24 19.67 -8.01 27.52
C LYS A 24 19.67 -6.48 27.61
N GLU A 25 20.82 -5.85 27.37
CA GLU A 25 20.94 -4.40 27.30
C GLU A 25 20.23 -3.84 26.06
N LYS A 26 20.40 -4.49 24.89
CA LYS A 26 19.64 -4.16 23.67
C LYS A 26 18.14 -4.34 23.83
N GLU A 27 17.72 -5.43 24.44
CA GLU A 27 16.31 -5.68 24.73
C GLU A 27 15.73 -4.58 25.63
N ASN A 28 16.44 -4.22 26.69
CA ASN A 28 16.02 -3.14 27.56
C ASN A 28 15.98 -1.77 26.88
N ALA A 29 16.93 -1.50 25.98
CA ALA A 29 16.92 -0.28 25.18
C ALA A 29 15.72 -0.22 24.22
N LEU A 30 15.40 -1.34 23.57
CA LEU A 30 14.22 -1.46 22.70
C LEU A 30 12.91 -1.35 23.48
N LEU A 31 12.84 -1.93 24.67
CA LEU A 31 11.68 -1.80 25.55
C LEU A 31 11.47 -0.33 25.96
N ARG A 32 12.53 0.37 26.37
CA ARG A 32 12.46 1.81 26.68
C ARG A 32 11.98 2.62 25.47
N ARG A 33 12.55 2.32 24.28
CA ARG A 33 12.15 3.02 23.06
C ARG A 33 10.71 2.75 22.66
N ARG A 34 10.25 1.49 22.82
CA ARG A 34 8.84 1.14 22.63
C ARG A 34 7.93 1.93 23.57
N ASP A 35 8.32 2.03 24.83
CA ASP A 35 7.53 2.73 25.87
C ASP A 35 7.50 4.25 25.61
N GLU A 36 8.62 4.85 25.16
CA GLU A 36 8.68 6.23 24.70
C GLU A 36 7.71 6.49 23.53
N ILE A 37 7.79 5.65 22.47
CA ILE A 37 6.90 5.75 21.31
C ILE A 37 5.44 5.54 21.72
N SER A 38 5.17 4.60 22.61
CA SER A 38 3.81 4.37 23.10
C SER A 38 3.27 5.59 23.85
N LYS A 39 4.12 6.28 24.62
CA LYS A 39 3.79 7.53 25.30
C LYS A 39 3.53 8.66 24.28
N GLU A 40 4.39 8.80 23.28
CA GLU A 40 4.19 9.79 22.20
C GLU A 40 2.87 9.54 21.44
N ILE A 41 2.57 8.28 21.12
CA ILE A 41 1.31 7.90 20.48
C ILE A 41 0.11 8.28 21.35
N PHE A 42 0.20 8.02 22.65
CA PHE A 42 -0.87 8.38 23.58
C PHE A 42 -1.05 9.91 23.67
N GLU A 43 0.04 10.66 23.78
CA GLU A 43 0.01 12.13 23.78
C GLU A 43 -0.58 12.71 22.48
N GLN A 44 -0.19 12.16 21.31
CA GLN A 44 -0.74 12.58 20.03
C GLN A 44 -2.22 12.23 19.89
N LYS A 45 -2.64 11.07 20.39
CA LYS A 45 -4.07 10.71 20.43
C LYS A 45 -4.88 11.68 21.29
N ASN A 46 -4.37 12.02 22.46
CA ASN A 46 -5.03 13.00 23.33
C ASN A 46 -5.10 14.39 22.67
N ARG A 47 -4.03 14.81 22.01
CA ARG A 47 -4.00 16.05 21.25
C ARG A 47 -5.00 16.07 20.09
N LEU A 48 -5.16 14.93 19.42
CA LEU A 48 -6.15 14.74 18.35
C LEU A 48 -7.59 14.87 18.89
N VAL A 49 -7.88 14.27 20.04
CA VAL A 49 -9.18 14.40 20.72
C VAL A 49 -9.44 15.85 21.12
N GLU A 50 -8.43 16.53 21.69
CA GLU A 50 -8.55 17.95 22.04
C GLU A 50 -8.80 18.85 20.83
N LEU A 51 -8.07 18.62 19.73
CA LEU A 51 -8.28 19.35 18.49
C LEU A 51 -9.67 19.11 17.90
N ASN A 52 -10.15 17.85 17.89
CA ASN A 52 -11.51 17.54 17.45
C ASN A 52 -12.57 18.24 18.32
N ASN A 53 -12.38 18.27 19.63
CA ASN A 53 -13.28 18.99 20.53
C ASN A 53 -13.25 20.50 20.24
N ARG A 54 -12.06 21.09 20.04
CA ARG A 54 -11.95 22.50 19.65
C ARG A 54 -12.61 22.78 18.30
N MET A 55 -12.42 21.88 17.31
CA MET A 55 -13.09 21.98 16.01
C MET A 55 -14.61 21.97 16.16
N SER A 56 -15.17 21.10 16.98
CA SER A 56 -16.62 21.05 17.20
C SER A 56 -17.15 22.33 17.87
N ILE A 57 -16.41 22.87 18.85
CA ILE A 57 -16.76 24.14 19.52
C ILE A 57 -16.74 25.30 18.51
N VAL A 58 -15.66 25.38 17.71
CA VAL A 58 -15.53 26.42 16.67
C VAL A 58 -16.61 26.30 15.61
N ALA A 59 -16.98 25.07 15.22
CA ALA A 59 -18.09 24.82 14.28
C ALA A 59 -19.42 25.37 14.82
N VAL A 60 -19.72 25.11 16.11
CA VAL A 60 -20.92 25.65 16.77
C VAL A 60 -20.88 27.18 16.88
N GLN A 61 -19.71 27.74 17.24
CA GLN A 61 -19.56 29.20 17.31
C GLN A 61 -19.72 29.84 15.93
N ARG A 62 -19.14 29.24 14.90
CA ARG A 62 -19.32 29.68 13.51
C ARG A 62 -20.79 29.69 13.12
N GLU A 63 -21.51 28.60 13.42
CA GLU A 63 -22.92 28.49 13.10
C GLU A 63 -23.76 29.57 13.82
N ARG A 64 -23.49 29.80 15.10
CA ARG A 64 -24.14 30.89 15.85
C ARG A 64 -23.84 32.27 15.27
N ALA A 65 -22.59 32.54 14.89
CA ALA A 65 -22.21 33.78 14.23
C ALA A 65 -22.92 33.96 12.87
N PHE A 66 -23.02 32.89 12.08
CA PHE A 66 -23.78 32.89 10.82
C PHE A 66 -25.26 33.17 11.03
N GLN A 67 -25.88 32.57 12.05
CA GLN A 67 -27.28 32.83 12.37
C GLN A 67 -27.49 34.30 12.82
N ALA A 68 -26.60 34.84 13.65
CA ALA A 68 -26.64 36.24 14.05
C ALA A 68 -26.49 37.20 12.86
N VAL A 69 -25.65 36.88 11.89
CA VAL A 69 -25.51 37.66 10.64
C VAL A 69 -26.75 37.52 9.77
N LYS A 70 -27.36 36.35 9.73
CA LYS A 70 -28.60 36.05 8.97
C LYS A 70 -29.80 36.84 9.50
N GLU A 71 -29.91 37.00 10.82
CA GLU A 71 -30.96 37.76 11.46
C GLU A 71 -30.83 39.28 11.17
N ASN A 72 -29.69 39.74 10.81
CA ASN A 72 -29.44 41.12 10.47
C ASN A 72 -29.75 41.39 8.98
N THR A 73 -30.88 41.98 8.68
CA THR A 73 -31.45 42.19 7.33
C THR A 73 -30.49 42.86 6.33
N GLN A 74 -29.54 43.66 6.79
CA GLN A 74 -28.52 44.30 5.95
C GLN A 74 -27.44 43.32 5.45
N ASN A 75 -27.27 42.12 6.08
CA ASN A 75 -26.22 41.18 5.77
C ASN A 75 -26.71 39.90 5.05
N LYS A 76 -28.00 39.82 4.69
CA LYS A 76 -28.60 38.68 4.02
C LYS A 76 -27.85 38.31 2.74
N ASN A 77 -27.51 39.30 1.92
CA ASN A 77 -26.81 39.09 0.66
C ASN A 77 -25.37 38.54 0.88
N VAL A 78 -24.71 39.00 1.96
CA VAL A 78 -23.36 38.52 2.32
C VAL A 78 -23.42 37.09 2.82
N TYR A 79 -24.44 36.72 3.58
CA TYR A 79 -24.67 35.37 4.05
C TYR A 79 -24.92 34.39 2.87
N GLU A 80 -25.82 34.74 1.95
CA GLU A 80 -26.14 33.92 0.77
C GLU A 80 -24.93 33.75 -0.14
N LEU A 81 -24.15 34.82 -0.36
CA LEU A 81 -22.93 34.76 -1.14
C LEU A 81 -21.86 33.88 -0.45
N SER A 82 -21.68 34.04 0.86
CA SER A 82 -20.72 33.25 1.65
C SER A 82 -21.10 31.76 1.69
N SER A 83 -22.40 31.46 1.87
CA SER A 83 -22.91 30.09 1.83
C SER A 83 -22.72 29.44 0.45
N GLY A 84 -23.01 30.19 -0.62
CA GLY A 84 -22.78 29.74 -1.99
C GLY A 84 -21.29 29.49 -2.30
N LEU A 85 -20.42 30.38 -1.80
CA LEU A 85 -18.96 30.20 -1.94
C LEU A 85 -18.45 28.95 -1.20
N THR A 86 -18.95 28.72 0.02
CA THR A 86 -18.60 27.53 0.81
C THR A 86 -19.02 26.25 0.07
N ALA A 87 -20.26 26.20 -0.41
CA ALA A 87 -20.76 25.06 -1.17
C ALA A 87 -19.95 24.83 -2.47
N MET A 88 -19.58 25.90 -3.15
CA MET A 88 -18.74 25.82 -4.36
C MET A 88 -17.34 25.30 -4.03
N MET A 89 -16.74 25.74 -2.92
CA MET A 89 -15.42 25.24 -2.48
C MET A 89 -15.46 23.77 -2.07
N GLU A 90 -16.49 23.34 -1.37
CA GLU A 90 -16.71 21.92 -1.01
C GLU A 90 -16.87 21.05 -2.26
N ALA A 91 -17.67 21.49 -3.22
CA ALA A 91 -17.84 20.80 -4.50
C ALA A 91 -16.53 20.73 -5.29
N LEU A 92 -15.75 21.80 -5.30
CA LEU A 92 -14.44 21.84 -5.97
C LEU A 92 -13.43 20.89 -5.33
N LEU A 93 -13.39 20.85 -3.99
CA LEU A 93 -12.51 19.95 -3.24
C LEU A 93 -12.91 18.48 -3.47
N SER A 94 -14.20 18.17 -3.43
CA SER A 94 -14.72 16.83 -3.72
C SER A 94 -14.34 16.39 -5.14
N HIS A 95 -14.60 17.23 -6.13
CA HIS A 95 -14.23 16.94 -7.52
C HIS A 95 -12.73 16.76 -7.74
N LYS A 96 -11.90 17.59 -7.10
CA LYS A 96 -10.43 17.41 -7.15
C LYS A 96 -9.99 16.12 -6.48
N SER A 97 -10.55 15.77 -5.33
CA SER A 97 -10.26 14.52 -4.62
C SER A 97 -10.59 13.30 -5.48
N GLU A 98 -11.77 13.29 -6.08
CA GLU A 98 -12.21 12.24 -6.99
C GLU A 98 -11.29 12.10 -8.22
N LYS A 99 -10.93 13.21 -8.83
CA LYS A 99 -9.98 13.21 -9.96
C LYS A 99 -8.61 12.65 -9.58
N ILE A 100 -8.12 12.98 -8.39
CA ILE A 100 -6.84 12.46 -7.86
C ILE A 100 -6.96 10.95 -7.60
N LYS A 101 -8.04 10.48 -6.97
CA LYS A 101 -8.28 9.05 -6.73
C LYS A 101 -8.30 8.27 -8.04
N ASN A 102 -9.14 8.69 -9.00
CA ASN A 102 -9.25 8.05 -10.31
C ASN A 102 -7.91 8.05 -11.07
N GLY A 103 -7.16 9.14 -10.99
CA GLY A 103 -5.81 9.23 -11.54
C GLY A 103 -4.85 8.24 -10.90
N LEU A 104 -4.88 8.13 -9.57
CA LEU A 104 -4.04 7.23 -8.81
C LEU A 104 -4.36 5.76 -9.09
N GLU A 105 -5.63 5.38 -9.09
CA GLU A 105 -6.13 4.04 -9.43
C GLU A 105 -5.61 3.57 -10.79
N ASN A 106 -5.81 4.38 -11.81
CA ASN A 106 -5.37 4.08 -13.18
C ASN A 106 -3.84 3.98 -13.30
N LEU A 107 -3.11 4.88 -12.61
CA LEU A 107 -1.66 4.88 -12.62
C LEU A 107 -1.06 3.66 -11.93
N ILE A 108 -1.61 3.25 -10.78
CA ILE A 108 -1.14 2.07 -10.06
C ILE A 108 -1.33 0.83 -10.93
N VAL A 109 -2.51 0.62 -11.52
CA VAL A 109 -2.78 -0.53 -12.39
C VAL A 109 -1.84 -0.53 -13.59
N ARG A 110 -1.65 0.63 -14.24
CA ARG A 110 -0.73 0.78 -15.37
C ARG A 110 0.71 0.46 -14.98
N ASN A 111 1.17 0.91 -13.82
CA ASN A 111 2.52 0.67 -13.34
C ASN A 111 2.71 -0.80 -12.93
N LEU A 112 1.70 -1.42 -12.29
CA LEU A 112 1.71 -2.85 -12.00
C LEU A 112 1.89 -3.67 -13.27
N ARG A 113 1.14 -3.41 -14.33
CA ARG A 113 1.27 -4.11 -15.62
C ARG A 113 2.67 -3.98 -16.25
N ARG A 114 3.42 -2.94 -15.90
CA ARG A 114 4.79 -2.74 -16.39
C ARG A 114 5.83 -3.56 -15.67
N ILE A 115 5.67 -3.74 -14.35
CA ILE A 115 6.67 -4.39 -13.48
C ILE A 115 6.26 -5.78 -13.00
N TYR A 116 5.00 -6.16 -13.21
CA TYR A 116 4.47 -7.45 -12.79
C TYR A 116 4.17 -8.34 -13.99
N ARG A 117 4.80 -9.53 -14.03
CA ARG A 117 4.68 -10.46 -15.19
C ARG A 117 3.33 -11.18 -15.31
N LYS A 118 2.61 -11.31 -14.20
CA LYS A 118 1.27 -11.91 -14.21
C LYS A 118 0.26 -10.80 -14.45
N ASP A 119 -0.08 -10.56 -15.71
CA ASP A 119 -0.94 -9.46 -16.17
C ASP A 119 -2.30 -9.36 -15.46
N ASN A 120 -2.71 -10.40 -14.72
CA ASN A 120 -4.05 -10.52 -14.18
C ASN A 120 -4.11 -10.62 -12.64
N LEU A 121 -3.05 -10.27 -11.89
CA LEU A 121 -3.15 -10.36 -10.43
C LEU A 121 -4.04 -9.25 -9.86
N ILE A 122 -3.81 -8.02 -10.29
CA ILE A 122 -4.61 -6.85 -9.91
C ILE A 122 -4.92 -6.11 -11.18
N THR A 123 -6.18 -6.16 -11.62
CA THR A 123 -6.63 -5.56 -12.87
C THR A 123 -7.37 -4.26 -12.65
N HIS A 124 -7.93 -4.08 -11.46
CA HIS A 124 -8.69 -2.91 -11.07
C HIS A 124 -8.44 -2.55 -9.61
N ILE A 125 -8.43 -1.26 -9.31
CA ILE A 125 -8.26 -0.72 -7.95
C ILE A 125 -9.33 0.35 -7.75
N GLU A 126 -9.90 0.37 -6.56
CA GLU A 126 -10.76 1.46 -6.08
C GLU A 126 -10.22 2.02 -4.77
N ILE A 127 -10.18 3.32 -4.68
CA ILE A 127 -9.79 4.04 -3.46
C ILE A 127 -11.04 4.67 -2.86
N ASP A 128 -11.43 4.20 -1.66
CA ASP A 128 -12.59 4.72 -0.97
C ASP A 128 -12.38 6.16 -0.43
N GLU A 129 -13.38 6.71 0.22
CA GLU A 129 -13.33 8.06 0.80
C GLU A 129 -12.26 8.20 1.91
N ASN A 130 -11.91 7.09 2.54
CA ASN A 130 -10.89 7.02 3.60
C ASN A 130 -9.50 6.66 3.08
N PHE A 131 -9.29 6.69 1.75
CA PHE A 131 -8.07 6.26 1.08
C PHE A 131 -7.67 4.80 1.34
N LYS A 132 -8.62 3.92 1.61
CA LYS A 132 -8.41 2.49 1.66
C LYS A 132 -8.45 1.90 0.25
N PHE A 133 -7.51 1.03 -0.04
CA PHE A 133 -7.39 0.36 -1.33
C PHE A 133 -8.24 -0.92 -1.34
N ASN A 134 -9.16 -1.00 -2.28
CA ASN A 134 -9.89 -2.21 -2.62
C ASN A 134 -9.32 -2.72 -3.95
N LEU A 135 -8.76 -3.92 -3.94
CA LEU A 135 -8.10 -4.52 -5.08
C LEU A 135 -8.98 -5.57 -5.71
N TYR A 136 -8.98 -5.62 -7.03
CA TYR A 136 -9.80 -6.57 -7.79
C TYR A 136 -8.99 -7.21 -8.90
N GLN A 137 -9.40 -8.44 -9.22
CA GLN A 137 -8.93 -9.23 -10.34
C GLN A 137 -10.11 -9.53 -11.26
N ASP A 138 -9.91 -9.37 -12.56
CA ASP A 138 -10.88 -9.83 -13.54
C ASP A 138 -10.94 -11.35 -13.49
N ALA A 139 -12.14 -11.89 -13.34
CA ALA A 139 -12.39 -13.32 -13.33
C ALA A 139 -13.67 -13.60 -14.12
N THR A 140 -13.54 -14.45 -15.11
CA THR A 140 -14.68 -14.93 -15.90
C THR A 140 -15.22 -16.20 -15.27
N TYR A 141 -16.49 -16.19 -14.93
CA TYR A 141 -17.23 -17.33 -14.39
C TYR A 141 -18.37 -17.71 -15.31
N THR A 142 -18.63 -18.99 -15.45
CA THR A 142 -19.89 -19.48 -16.02
C THR A 142 -20.98 -19.44 -14.94
N ALA A 143 -22.24 -19.34 -15.35
CA ALA A 143 -23.37 -19.38 -14.40
C ALA A 143 -23.41 -20.68 -13.60
N VAL A 144 -22.98 -21.81 -14.19
CA VAL A 144 -22.80 -23.10 -13.52
C VAL A 144 -21.75 -23.02 -12.41
N GLU A 145 -20.59 -22.42 -12.68
CA GLU A 145 -19.52 -22.27 -11.68
C GLU A 145 -20.00 -21.40 -10.52
N LEU A 146 -20.70 -20.30 -10.80
CA LEU A 146 -21.27 -19.43 -9.76
C LEU A 146 -22.34 -20.14 -8.93
N SER A 147 -23.22 -20.93 -9.58
CA SER A 147 -24.24 -21.73 -8.89
C SER A 147 -23.59 -22.80 -8.00
N ASN A 148 -22.58 -23.50 -8.49
CA ASN A 148 -21.82 -24.49 -7.72
C ASN A 148 -21.04 -23.82 -6.56
N LEU A 149 -20.43 -22.70 -6.79
CA LEU A 149 -19.75 -21.92 -5.76
C LEU A 149 -20.74 -21.55 -4.65
N MET A 150 -21.93 -21.04 -5.02
CA MET A 150 -22.97 -20.65 -4.06
C MET A 150 -23.46 -21.84 -3.22
N ARG A 151 -23.62 -23.03 -3.83
CA ARG A 151 -23.96 -24.26 -3.10
C ARG A 151 -22.86 -24.71 -2.16
N ASN A 152 -21.62 -24.70 -2.61
CA ASN A 152 -20.49 -25.23 -1.84
C ASN A 152 -20.11 -24.37 -0.65
N VAL A 153 -20.13 -23.06 -0.81
CA VAL A 153 -19.70 -22.13 0.25
C VAL A 153 -20.87 -21.54 1.07
N GLY A 154 -22.10 -21.70 0.59
CA GLY A 154 -23.31 -21.08 1.18
C GLY A 154 -23.44 -19.60 0.85
N LYS A 155 -24.65 -19.06 1.00
CA LYS A 155 -24.99 -17.68 0.58
C LYS A 155 -24.14 -16.59 1.23
N ASN A 156 -23.85 -16.74 2.52
CA ASN A 156 -23.02 -15.77 3.25
C ASN A 156 -21.56 -15.78 2.81
N ASN A 157 -20.99 -16.96 2.59
CA ASN A 157 -19.62 -17.10 2.13
C ASN A 157 -19.45 -16.79 0.64
N PHE A 158 -20.51 -16.92 -0.15
CA PHE A 158 -20.54 -16.49 -1.55
C PHE A 158 -20.31 -14.99 -1.66
N TYR A 159 -20.99 -14.19 -0.79
CA TYR A 159 -20.74 -12.75 -0.70
C TYR A 159 -19.28 -12.42 -0.39
N ILE A 160 -18.67 -13.12 0.56
CA ILE A 160 -17.25 -12.91 0.93
C ILE A 160 -16.31 -13.30 -0.22
N THR A 161 -16.65 -14.34 -0.98
CA THR A 161 -15.80 -14.87 -2.06
C THR A 161 -15.83 -14.00 -3.31
N ILE A 162 -17.03 -13.59 -3.73
CA ILE A 162 -17.21 -12.74 -4.93
C ILE A 162 -16.94 -11.28 -4.62
N GLY A 163 -17.26 -10.83 -3.41
CA GLY A 163 -17.19 -9.43 -2.97
C GLY A 163 -18.40 -8.60 -3.42
N GLN A 164 -18.56 -7.43 -2.80
CA GLN A 164 -19.70 -6.54 -3.08
C GLN A 164 -19.77 -6.16 -4.56
N LYS A 165 -18.65 -5.73 -5.14
CA LYS A 165 -18.61 -5.28 -6.53
C LYS A 165 -18.97 -6.37 -7.53
N GLY A 166 -18.48 -7.58 -7.32
CA GLY A 166 -18.86 -8.72 -8.17
C GLY A 166 -20.34 -9.06 -8.05
N LEU A 167 -20.91 -8.96 -6.85
CA LEU A 167 -22.37 -9.11 -6.65
C LEU A 167 -23.18 -8.03 -7.34
N ASP A 168 -22.76 -6.78 -7.23
CA ASP A 168 -23.43 -5.65 -7.89
C ASP A 168 -23.43 -5.83 -9.42
N GLN A 169 -22.31 -6.31 -9.98
CA GLN A 169 -22.21 -6.66 -11.40
C GLN A 169 -23.19 -7.79 -11.78
N LEU A 170 -23.33 -8.83 -10.94
CA LEU A 170 -24.28 -9.92 -11.18
C LEU A 170 -25.72 -9.43 -11.08
N PHE A 171 -26.03 -8.63 -10.07
CA PHE A 171 -27.36 -8.06 -9.90
C PHE A 171 -27.76 -7.18 -11.07
N LEU A 172 -26.84 -6.33 -11.53
CA LEU A 172 -27.05 -5.51 -12.71
C LEU A 172 -27.22 -6.34 -14.00
N LYS A 173 -26.38 -7.37 -14.19
CA LYS A 173 -26.43 -8.22 -15.38
C LYS A 173 -27.74 -8.98 -15.51
N TYR A 174 -28.24 -9.48 -14.39
CA TYR A 174 -29.45 -10.33 -14.36
C TYR A 174 -30.72 -9.61 -13.95
N ASP A 175 -30.64 -8.30 -13.69
CA ASP A 175 -31.77 -7.45 -13.22
C ASP A 175 -32.45 -8.04 -11.97
N VAL A 176 -31.64 -8.39 -10.97
CA VAL A 176 -32.11 -8.94 -9.69
C VAL A 176 -31.58 -8.13 -8.52
N ASN A 177 -32.30 -8.16 -7.39
CA ASN A 177 -31.95 -7.40 -6.20
C ASN A 177 -31.63 -8.30 -4.99
N THR A 178 -31.81 -9.61 -5.11
CA THR A 178 -31.57 -10.55 -4.02
C THR A 178 -30.71 -11.73 -4.44
N ILE A 179 -29.94 -12.26 -3.50
CA ILE A 179 -29.14 -13.48 -3.72
C ILE A 179 -30.03 -14.71 -4.05
N ALA A 180 -31.25 -14.75 -3.50
CA ALA A 180 -32.19 -15.83 -3.75
C ALA A 180 -32.69 -15.84 -5.20
N ASP A 181 -32.94 -14.67 -5.77
CA ASP A 181 -33.38 -14.57 -7.17
C ASP A 181 -32.19 -14.78 -8.12
N LEU A 182 -31.00 -14.33 -7.75
CA LEU A 182 -29.76 -14.61 -8.47
C LEU A 182 -29.52 -16.13 -8.55
N GLU A 183 -29.70 -16.87 -7.46
CA GLU A 183 -29.55 -18.33 -7.45
C GLU A 183 -30.47 -19.03 -8.46
N LYS A 184 -31.76 -18.62 -8.53
CA LYS A 184 -32.72 -19.16 -9.48
C LYS A 184 -32.32 -18.88 -10.93
N ILE A 185 -31.87 -17.67 -11.22
CA ILE A 185 -31.49 -17.27 -12.59
C ILE A 185 -30.21 -17.98 -13.03
N LEU A 186 -29.20 -18.13 -12.17
CA LEU A 186 -27.98 -18.88 -12.48
C LEU A 186 -28.24 -20.35 -12.82
N GLN A 187 -29.29 -20.94 -12.22
CA GLN A 187 -29.73 -22.30 -12.56
C GLN A 187 -30.42 -22.43 -13.92
N ILE A 188 -31.05 -21.34 -14.38
CA ILE A 188 -31.74 -21.30 -15.68
C ILE A 188 -30.78 -20.97 -16.82
N LYS A 189 -29.83 -20.10 -16.57
CA LYS A 189 -28.88 -19.59 -17.58
C LYS A 189 -27.50 -20.24 -17.48
N GLU A 190 -27.45 -21.55 -17.48
CA GLU A 190 -26.22 -22.36 -17.24
C GLU A 190 -25.02 -22.00 -18.12
N ASN A 191 -25.26 -21.64 -19.38
CA ASN A 191 -24.20 -21.33 -20.35
C ASN A 191 -23.74 -19.87 -20.39
N ASP A 192 -24.35 -19.01 -19.56
CA ASP A 192 -23.95 -17.60 -19.51
C ASP A 192 -22.56 -17.46 -18.88
N SER A 193 -21.74 -16.58 -19.47
CA SER A 193 -20.43 -16.20 -18.95
C SER A 193 -20.53 -14.81 -18.30
N CYS A 194 -19.95 -14.66 -17.10
CA CYS A 194 -19.94 -13.42 -16.32
C CYS A 194 -18.51 -12.99 -16.05
N ASP A 195 -18.16 -11.81 -16.53
CA ASP A 195 -16.90 -11.16 -16.15
C ASP A 195 -17.13 -10.35 -14.87
N LEU A 196 -16.43 -10.70 -13.81
CA LEU A 196 -16.61 -10.15 -12.49
C LEU A 196 -15.29 -9.60 -11.94
N TYR A 197 -15.39 -8.59 -11.12
CA TYR A 197 -14.29 -8.11 -10.30
C TYR A 197 -14.23 -8.91 -8.99
N LYS A 198 -13.35 -9.92 -8.96
CA LYS A 198 -13.07 -10.68 -7.75
C LYS A 198 -12.23 -9.85 -6.79
N ASN A 199 -12.69 -9.69 -5.56
CA ASN A 199 -11.94 -8.98 -4.52
C ASN A 199 -10.66 -9.74 -4.15
N ILE A 200 -9.55 -9.01 -4.06
CA ILE A 200 -8.26 -9.51 -3.58
C ILE A 200 -7.96 -8.85 -2.24
N ASP A 201 -7.76 -9.66 -1.23
CA ASP A 201 -7.27 -9.21 0.06
C ASP A 201 -5.75 -8.99 -0.01
N LEU A 202 -5.30 -7.78 0.31
CA LEU A 202 -3.87 -7.44 0.42
C LEU A 202 -3.11 -8.38 1.37
N SER A 203 -3.77 -8.92 2.39
CA SER A 203 -3.15 -9.85 3.34
C SER A 203 -2.78 -11.19 2.71
N ARG A 204 -3.47 -11.58 1.63
CA ARG A 204 -3.24 -12.84 0.88
C ARG A 204 -2.13 -12.72 -0.15
N LEU A 205 -1.70 -11.51 -0.49
CA LEU A 205 -0.55 -11.31 -1.35
C LEU A 205 0.72 -11.80 -0.65
N SER A 206 1.59 -12.45 -1.40
CA SER A 206 2.93 -12.79 -0.94
C SER A 206 3.71 -11.51 -0.56
N LYS A 207 4.78 -11.68 0.19
CA LYS A 207 5.62 -10.53 0.60
C LYS A 207 6.22 -9.80 -0.61
N GLY A 208 6.59 -10.54 -1.67
CA GLY A 208 7.10 -9.97 -2.92
C GLY A 208 6.02 -9.21 -3.69
N GLU A 209 4.82 -9.78 -3.83
CA GLU A 209 3.69 -9.13 -4.50
C GLU A 209 3.29 -7.82 -3.80
N ARG A 210 3.29 -7.80 -2.47
CA ARG A 210 3.08 -6.56 -1.71
C ARG A 210 4.16 -5.51 -1.96
N GLN A 211 5.41 -5.93 -2.06
CA GLN A 211 6.52 -5.03 -2.38
C GLN A 211 6.33 -4.40 -3.76
N ILE A 212 6.00 -5.21 -4.77
CA ILE A 212 5.73 -4.73 -6.14
C ILE A 212 4.54 -3.76 -6.16
N PHE A 213 3.47 -4.05 -5.42
CA PHE A 213 2.34 -3.14 -5.28
C PHE A 213 2.75 -1.79 -4.68
N ILE A 214 3.58 -1.80 -3.63
CA ILE A 214 4.09 -0.57 -3.00
C ILE A 214 4.96 0.23 -3.98
N LEU A 215 5.82 -0.42 -4.76
CA LEU A 215 6.63 0.25 -5.79
C LEU A 215 5.74 0.90 -6.87
N ALA A 216 4.71 0.19 -7.33
CA ALA A 216 3.76 0.73 -8.30
C ALA A 216 2.97 1.92 -7.75
N LEU A 217 2.61 1.89 -6.46
CA LEU A 217 1.95 2.98 -5.75
C LEU A 217 2.87 4.22 -5.65
N TYR A 218 4.12 4.06 -5.20
CA TYR A 218 5.06 5.18 -5.14
C TYR A 218 5.28 5.80 -6.52
N TRP A 219 5.41 4.97 -7.55
CA TRP A 219 5.55 5.46 -8.91
C TRP A 219 4.34 6.26 -9.37
N ALA A 220 3.13 5.79 -9.05
CA ALA A 220 1.90 6.50 -9.36
C ALA A 220 1.81 7.86 -8.64
N ILE A 221 2.18 7.90 -7.36
CA ILE A 221 2.19 9.15 -6.56
C ILE A 221 3.18 10.16 -7.15
N ILE A 222 4.40 9.73 -7.51
CA ILE A 222 5.42 10.62 -8.08
C ILE A 222 4.95 11.18 -9.42
N ILE A 223 4.38 10.35 -10.29
CA ILE A 223 3.81 10.81 -11.57
C ILE A 223 2.69 11.83 -11.33
N LEU A 224 1.78 11.52 -10.40
CA LEU A 224 0.60 12.35 -10.14
C LEU A 224 0.96 13.69 -9.51
N SER A 225 2.00 13.71 -8.67
CA SER A 225 2.50 14.95 -8.04
C SER A 225 3.02 15.96 -9.07
N ASN A 226 3.41 15.49 -10.25
CA ASN A 226 4.06 16.29 -11.30
C ASN A 226 5.25 17.12 -10.79
N GLN A 227 5.95 16.62 -9.77
CA GLN A 227 7.11 17.26 -9.17
C GLN A 227 8.37 16.42 -9.35
N ASN A 228 9.53 17.09 -9.38
CA ASN A 228 10.82 16.39 -9.41
C ASN A 228 11.21 15.96 -8.00
N ILE A 229 10.57 14.92 -7.48
CA ILE A 229 10.84 14.38 -6.15
C ILE A 229 11.96 13.35 -6.27
N PRO A 230 13.09 13.50 -5.55
CA PRO A 230 14.09 12.44 -5.45
C PRO A 230 13.48 11.17 -4.85
N PHE A 231 13.82 10.02 -5.41
CA PHE A 231 13.37 8.72 -4.91
C PHE A 231 14.55 7.99 -4.26
N VAL A 232 14.45 7.71 -2.97
CA VAL A 232 15.45 6.97 -2.21
C VAL A 232 14.85 5.63 -1.84
N ILE A 233 15.54 4.55 -2.13
CA ILE A 233 15.11 3.19 -1.81
C ILE A 233 16.26 2.40 -1.21
N ASP A 234 15.99 1.76 -0.08
CA ASP A 234 16.88 0.81 0.57
C ASP A 234 16.39 -0.61 0.29
N THR A 235 17.33 -1.51 -0.01
CA THR A 235 17.08 -2.93 -0.27
C THR A 235 15.91 -3.16 -1.26
N PRO A 236 16.02 -2.66 -2.51
CA PRO A 236 14.90 -2.61 -3.46
C PRO A 236 14.40 -3.98 -3.89
N TYR A 237 15.24 -5.02 -3.83
CA TYR A 237 14.92 -6.35 -4.30
C TYR A 237 14.60 -7.34 -3.17
N ALA A 238 14.52 -6.88 -1.94
CA ALA A 238 14.19 -7.71 -0.80
C ALA A 238 12.87 -8.48 -1.05
N ARG A 239 12.93 -9.80 -0.98
CA ARG A 239 11.77 -10.70 -1.15
C ARG A 239 11.15 -10.73 -2.54
N ILE A 240 11.81 -10.15 -3.53
CA ILE A 240 11.38 -10.14 -4.93
C ILE A 240 12.14 -11.24 -5.68
N ASP A 241 11.42 -12.03 -6.48
CA ASP A 241 12.04 -13.07 -7.31
C ASP A 241 12.84 -12.49 -8.49
N ALA A 242 13.74 -13.30 -9.05
CA ALA A 242 14.68 -12.89 -10.09
C ALA A 242 14.01 -12.26 -11.33
N ASN A 243 12.84 -12.77 -11.73
CA ASN A 243 12.16 -12.26 -12.92
C ASN A 243 11.62 -10.84 -12.69
N HIS A 244 11.03 -10.59 -11.52
CA HIS A 244 10.52 -9.26 -11.18
C HIS A 244 11.67 -8.27 -10.89
N ARG A 245 12.80 -8.73 -10.35
CA ARG A 245 13.99 -7.88 -10.19
C ARG A 245 14.47 -7.30 -11.52
N LYS A 246 14.47 -8.13 -12.57
CA LYS A 246 14.80 -7.68 -13.91
C LYS A 246 13.85 -6.60 -14.42
N GLU A 247 12.55 -6.83 -14.32
CA GLU A 247 11.53 -5.86 -14.74
C GLU A 247 11.64 -4.52 -13.98
N ILE A 248 11.94 -4.59 -12.67
CA ILE A 248 12.16 -3.41 -11.84
C ILE A 248 13.41 -2.66 -12.27
N SER A 249 14.50 -3.38 -12.55
CA SER A 249 15.75 -2.79 -13.03
C SER A 249 15.58 -2.07 -14.37
N GLU A 250 14.88 -2.70 -15.31
CA GLU A 250 14.71 -2.19 -16.67
C GLU A 250 13.66 -1.08 -16.76
N LYS A 251 12.56 -1.21 -16.02
CA LYS A 251 11.35 -0.39 -16.25
C LYS A 251 11.02 0.57 -15.12
N PHE A 252 11.38 0.24 -13.88
CA PHE A 252 11.02 1.05 -12.73
C PHE A 252 12.08 2.11 -12.41
N PHE A 253 13.32 1.71 -12.12
CA PHE A 253 14.35 2.67 -11.71
C PHE A 253 14.63 3.78 -12.72
N PRO A 254 14.73 3.50 -14.05
CA PRO A 254 14.96 4.57 -15.00
C PRO A 254 13.80 5.55 -15.17
N ASN A 255 12.59 5.20 -14.69
CA ASN A 255 11.38 5.93 -15.01
C ASN A 255 10.62 6.47 -13.79
N ILE A 256 11.00 6.10 -12.56
CA ILE A 256 10.25 6.53 -11.37
C ILE A 256 10.46 8.01 -11.06
N SER A 257 11.70 8.48 -11.17
CA SER A 257 12.06 9.87 -10.86
C SER A 257 13.27 10.30 -11.67
N LYS A 258 13.50 11.62 -11.74
CA LYS A 258 14.72 12.19 -12.34
C LYS A 258 15.98 11.93 -11.51
N GLN A 259 15.84 11.70 -10.22
CA GLN A 259 16.93 11.34 -9.33
C GLN A 259 16.51 10.14 -8.49
N VAL A 260 17.24 9.06 -8.62
CA VAL A 260 17.04 7.82 -7.86
C VAL A 260 18.32 7.51 -7.09
N ILE A 261 18.17 7.25 -5.80
CA ILE A 261 19.25 6.80 -4.91
C ILE A 261 18.90 5.40 -4.44
N ILE A 262 19.73 4.43 -4.80
CA ILE A 262 19.53 3.04 -4.43
C ILE A 262 20.59 2.67 -3.39
N LEU A 263 20.15 2.19 -2.23
CA LEU A 263 21.02 1.61 -1.21
C LEU A 263 20.88 0.09 -1.31
N SER A 264 21.98 -0.60 -1.57
CA SER A 264 21.96 -2.05 -1.80
C SER A 264 23.27 -2.71 -1.37
N THR A 265 23.23 -4.04 -1.32
CA THR A 265 24.41 -4.89 -1.18
C THR A 265 24.77 -5.54 -2.51
N ASP A 266 25.96 -6.15 -2.59
CA ASP A 266 26.42 -6.94 -3.73
C ASP A 266 25.55 -8.19 -4.00
N GLU A 267 24.98 -8.78 -2.95
CA GLU A 267 24.06 -9.92 -3.08
C GLU A 267 22.70 -9.51 -3.66
N GLU A 268 22.28 -8.28 -3.42
CA GLU A 268 20.99 -7.78 -3.85
C GLU A 268 21.02 -7.28 -5.29
N ILE A 269 21.98 -6.42 -5.63
CA ILE A 269 22.27 -5.99 -7.00
C ILE A 269 23.55 -6.68 -7.45
N ASN A 270 23.41 -7.91 -7.96
CA ASN A 270 24.50 -8.68 -8.51
C ASN A 270 24.96 -8.14 -9.88
N GLU A 271 25.97 -8.75 -10.50
CA GLU A 271 26.52 -8.32 -11.79
C GLU A 271 25.46 -8.24 -12.91
N GLU A 272 24.48 -9.15 -12.94
CA GLU A 272 23.40 -9.16 -13.93
C GLU A 272 22.54 -7.89 -13.82
N TYR A 273 22.02 -7.62 -12.62
CA TYR A 273 21.14 -6.45 -12.39
C TYR A 273 21.92 -5.14 -12.46
N TYR A 274 23.17 -5.14 -12.00
CA TYR A 274 24.06 -4.00 -12.16
C TYR A 274 24.28 -3.67 -13.63
N GLY A 275 24.56 -4.68 -14.48
CA GLY A 275 24.68 -4.47 -15.93
C GLY A 275 23.46 -3.85 -16.58
N ILE A 276 22.26 -4.16 -16.09
CA ILE A 276 20.99 -3.59 -16.59
C ILE A 276 20.86 -2.11 -16.22
N ILE A 277 21.18 -1.74 -14.98
CA ILE A 277 21.01 -0.37 -14.49
C ILE A 277 22.21 0.53 -14.81
N LYS A 278 23.40 -0.03 -15.09
CA LYS A 278 24.64 0.71 -15.34
C LYS A 278 24.52 1.87 -16.35
N PRO A 279 23.77 1.75 -17.47
CA PRO A 279 23.57 2.86 -18.40
C PRO A 279 22.90 4.09 -17.80
N TYR A 280 22.20 3.94 -16.67
CA TYR A 280 21.46 4.99 -15.98
C TYR A 280 22.14 5.51 -14.73
N ILE A 281 23.26 4.89 -14.32
CA ILE A 281 24.02 5.28 -13.12
C ILE A 281 24.86 6.51 -13.44
N ALA A 282 24.60 7.59 -12.71
CA ALA A 282 25.40 8.81 -12.81
C ALA A 282 26.61 8.79 -11.85
N LYS A 283 26.46 8.20 -10.68
CA LYS A 283 27.48 8.06 -9.65
C LYS A 283 27.22 6.82 -8.81
N GLU A 284 28.27 6.22 -8.33
CA GLU A 284 28.24 5.07 -7.44
C GLU A 284 29.26 5.22 -6.32
N TYR A 285 28.92 4.68 -5.17
CA TYR A 285 29.72 4.78 -3.97
C TYR A 285 29.70 3.46 -3.21
N LEU A 286 30.86 2.94 -2.89
CA LEU A 286 31.03 1.79 -2.01
C LEU A 286 31.36 2.28 -0.60
N LEU A 287 30.57 1.86 0.37
CA LEU A 287 30.78 2.13 1.78
C LEU A 287 31.50 0.95 2.40
N ILE A 288 32.74 1.15 2.85
CA ILE A 288 33.57 0.13 3.49
C ILE A 288 33.69 0.47 4.96
N ASN A 289 33.17 -0.40 5.80
CA ASN A 289 33.28 -0.27 7.25
C ASN A 289 34.51 -1.02 7.77
N ASP A 290 35.40 -0.31 8.46
CA ASP A 290 36.50 -0.90 9.24
C ASP A 290 36.03 -1.06 10.69
N GLU A 291 35.70 -2.27 11.08
CA GLU A 291 35.23 -2.59 12.43
C GLU A 291 36.27 -2.30 13.50
N ASN A 292 37.57 -2.43 13.19
CA ASN A 292 38.67 -2.22 14.15
C ASN A 292 38.84 -0.72 14.48
N GLN A 293 38.63 0.13 13.49
CA GLN A 293 38.78 1.58 13.63
C GLN A 293 37.44 2.29 13.86
N ASN A 294 36.34 1.57 13.80
CA ASN A 294 34.96 2.11 13.85
C ASN A 294 34.80 3.27 12.87
N LYS A 295 35.32 3.10 11.66
CA LYS A 295 35.37 4.12 10.62
C LYS A 295 34.82 3.58 9.30
N THR A 296 33.95 4.36 8.65
CA THR A 296 33.48 4.05 7.31
C THR A 296 34.22 4.91 6.30
N THR A 297 34.79 4.30 5.26
CA THR A 297 35.37 4.96 4.11
C THR A 297 34.47 4.85 2.90
N ILE A 298 34.59 5.81 1.98
CA ILE A 298 33.77 5.88 0.77
C ILE A 298 34.69 5.80 -0.44
N GLU A 299 34.43 4.86 -1.33
CA GLU A 299 35.10 4.73 -2.62
C GLU A 299 34.10 5.00 -3.76
N ASN A 300 34.60 5.62 -4.86
CA ASN A 300 33.80 5.95 -6.04
C ASN A 300 33.79 4.75 -7.01
N ARG A 301 33.17 3.65 -6.59
CA ARG A 301 33.01 2.42 -7.39
C ARG A 301 31.87 1.59 -6.83
N TYR A 302 31.44 0.60 -7.60
CA TYR A 302 30.57 -0.46 -7.10
C TYR A 302 31.40 -1.72 -6.75
N PHE A 303 30.77 -2.74 -6.16
CA PHE A 303 31.43 -3.97 -5.68
C PHE A 303 32.23 -4.70 -6.77
N PHE A 304 31.78 -4.66 -8.04
CA PHE A 304 32.33 -5.41 -9.17
C PHE A 304 33.37 -4.62 -9.98
N GLU A 305 33.62 -3.39 -9.65
CA GLU A 305 34.67 -2.56 -10.25
C GLU A 305 35.89 -2.58 -9.33
N GLY A 306 36.72 -3.61 -9.47
CA GLY A 306 37.98 -3.79 -8.75
C GLY A 306 39.18 -3.59 -9.62
#